data_948bd5ddc3445d22774945dacc13c00d
#
_entry.id   948bd5ddc3445d22774945dacc13c00d
#
_cell.length_a   1.000
_cell.length_b   1.000
_cell.length_c   1.000
_cell.angle_alpha   90.00
_cell.angle_beta   90.00
_cell.angle_gamma   90.00
#
_symmetry.space_group_name_H-M   'P 1'
#
loop_
_entity.id
_entity.type
_entity.pdbx_description
1 polymer ?
#
loop_
_entity_poly.entity_id
_entity_poly.type
_entity_poly.pdbx_seq_one_letter_code
_entity_poly.pdbx_strand_id
1 'polypeptide(L)'
;MRLFDTHCHFETTDATAIAPLLMRAAEAGVEKLMAVGGSDELNAGALATHEVARARRAEGRPTPEVIVALGYDREQIGKHRSSPSPLAFDSCTALGEIGLDYNYSPETRSAQMELFGAQLEEAHRYDLPVVIHTREAAEDTIGLLREIPSRGIIHCFTGTPDEARAYLDLGFYVSISGIVTFKAADNVRASALVVPDDRLLIETDAPFLAPVPMRGKPNEPAFICHTCAFLAILRGVSTDWLSELTFTNAESVLKRSCQESR
;
A
#
# COMPACT_ATOMS: atom_id res chain seq x y z
N MET A 1 18.79 -4.77 -8.99
CA MET A 1 17.60 -4.83 -8.09
C MET A 1 16.63 -3.76 -8.53
N ARG A 2 15.38 -4.09 -8.82
CA ARG A 2 14.28 -3.19 -9.14
C ARG A 2 13.28 -3.25 -8.00
N LEU A 3 12.94 -2.13 -7.40
CA LEU A 3 12.04 -2.08 -6.26
C LEU A 3 10.78 -1.30 -6.60
N PHE A 4 9.63 -1.82 -6.15
CA PHE A 4 8.36 -1.13 -6.17
C PHE A 4 7.86 -1.03 -4.72
N ASP A 5 7.79 0.20 -4.21
CA ASP A 5 7.19 0.49 -2.91
C ASP A 5 5.68 0.60 -3.08
N THR A 6 4.94 -0.41 -2.62
CA THR A 6 3.48 -0.48 -2.84
C THR A 6 2.67 0.36 -1.87
N HIS A 7 3.31 1.01 -0.88
CA HIS A 7 2.60 1.87 0.06
C HIS A 7 3.54 2.84 0.77
N CYS A 8 3.40 4.12 0.49
CA CYS A 8 4.04 5.19 1.25
C CYS A 8 3.19 6.46 1.23
N HIS A 9 3.24 7.24 2.33
CA HIS A 9 2.55 8.50 2.48
C HIS A 9 3.48 9.69 2.30
N PHE A 10 2.91 10.80 1.83
CA PHE A 10 3.57 12.10 1.77
C PHE A 10 2.67 13.12 2.46
N GLU A 11 3.08 13.53 3.66
CA GLU A 11 2.32 14.47 4.51
C GLU A 11 2.54 15.94 4.10
N THR A 12 2.94 16.18 2.85
CA THR A 12 3.27 17.51 2.35
C THR A 12 2.98 17.64 0.87
N THR A 13 2.66 18.85 0.44
CA THR A 13 2.58 19.23 -0.98
C THR A 13 3.79 20.04 -1.44
N ASP A 14 4.77 20.28 -0.54
CA ASP A 14 5.96 21.06 -0.86
C ASP A 14 6.95 20.25 -1.72
N ALA A 15 7.10 20.64 -2.97
CA ALA A 15 8.03 20.02 -3.89
C ALA A 15 9.48 20.00 -3.40
N THR A 16 9.89 20.96 -2.57
CA THR A 16 11.26 21.03 -2.02
C THR A 16 11.50 19.97 -0.95
N ALA A 17 10.46 19.53 -0.26
CA ALA A 17 10.50 18.42 0.69
C ALA A 17 10.36 17.05 -0.01
N ILE A 18 9.52 16.95 -1.05
CA ILE A 18 9.26 15.71 -1.80
C ILE A 18 10.46 15.29 -2.66
N ALA A 19 11.05 16.22 -3.40
CA ALA A 19 12.08 15.91 -4.39
C ALA A 19 13.31 15.18 -3.83
N PRO A 20 13.86 15.52 -2.63
CA PRO A 20 14.96 14.76 -2.03
C PRO A 20 14.59 13.31 -1.69
N LEU A 21 13.34 13.04 -1.24
CA LEU A 21 12.87 11.68 -0.96
C LEU A 21 12.85 10.82 -2.21
N LEU A 22 12.31 11.36 -3.31
CA LEU A 22 12.26 10.69 -4.62
C LEU A 22 13.67 10.43 -5.18
N MET A 23 14.60 11.37 -4.97
CA MET A 23 15.98 11.19 -5.41
C MET A 23 16.65 10.01 -4.67
N ARG A 24 16.57 9.99 -3.33
CA ARG A 24 17.14 8.88 -2.54
C ARG A 24 16.46 7.55 -2.84
N ALA A 25 15.15 7.56 -3.11
CA ALA A 25 14.43 6.36 -3.54
C ALA A 25 15.01 5.80 -4.86
N ALA A 26 15.23 6.65 -5.87
CA ALA A 26 15.86 6.25 -7.13
C ALA A 26 17.29 5.71 -6.94
N GLU A 27 18.10 6.36 -6.09
CA GLU A 27 19.46 5.92 -5.75
C GLU A 27 19.47 4.55 -5.05
N ALA A 28 18.41 4.23 -4.29
CA ALA A 28 18.23 2.93 -3.64
C ALA A 28 17.68 1.82 -4.56
N GLY A 29 17.37 2.15 -5.82
CA GLY A 29 16.84 1.20 -6.80
C GLY A 29 15.31 1.12 -6.83
N VAL A 30 14.60 2.06 -6.20
CA VAL A 30 13.15 2.19 -6.34
C VAL A 30 12.85 2.75 -7.73
N GLU A 31 12.26 1.94 -8.60
CA GLU A 31 11.85 2.36 -9.94
C GLU A 31 10.41 2.87 -9.95
N LYS A 32 9.58 2.35 -9.04
CA LYS A 32 8.17 2.72 -8.92
C LYS A 32 7.74 2.79 -7.46
N LEU A 33 6.84 3.71 -7.14
CA LEU A 33 6.20 3.76 -5.84
C LEU A 33 4.74 4.19 -5.96
N MET A 34 3.91 3.74 -5.01
CA MET A 34 2.55 4.21 -4.86
C MET A 34 2.46 5.18 -3.69
N ALA A 35 2.18 6.45 -4.03
CA ALA A 35 1.84 7.47 -3.05
C ALA A 35 0.38 7.28 -2.64
N VAL A 36 0.14 7.00 -1.37
CA VAL A 36 -1.17 6.59 -0.86
C VAL A 36 -1.79 7.70 -0.02
N GLY A 37 -3.06 7.96 -0.28
CA GLY A 37 -3.91 8.87 0.47
C GLY A 37 -4.40 8.30 1.79
N GLY A 38 -5.60 8.69 2.21
CA GLY A 38 -6.25 8.26 3.45
C GLY A 38 -6.95 9.41 4.16
N SER A 39 -6.59 10.64 3.85
CA SER A 39 -7.27 11.88 4.27
C SER A 39 -7.18 12.93 3.16
N ASP A 40 -7.86 14.07 3.33
CA ASP A 40 -7.76 15.17 2.37
C ASP A 40 -6.32 15.64 2.20
N GLU A 41 -5.56 15.73 3.30
CA GLU A 41 -4.17 16.14 3.31
C GLU A 41 -3.25 15.08 2.65
N LEU A 42 -3.44 13.81 2.97
CA LEU A 42 -2.66 12.71 2.38
C LEU A 42 -3.00 12.53 0.89
N ASN A 43 -4.28 12.68 0.51
CA ASN A 43 -4.70 12.68 -0.89
C ASN A 43 -4.02 13.80 -1.68
N ALA A 44 -3.97 15.02 -1.10
CA ALA A 44 -3.26 16.15 -1.72
C ALA A 44 -1.75 15.90 -1.82
N GLY A 45 -1.13 15.33 -0.78
CA GLY A 45 0.29 14.95 -0.76
C GLY A 45 0.64 13.91 -1.84
N ALA A 46 -0.21 12.88 -1.98
CA ALA A 46 -0.05 11.86 -3.00
C ALA A 46 -0.09 12.44 -4.43
N LEU A 47 -1.08 13.29 -4.71
CA LEU A 47 -1.21 13.98 -6.00
C LEU A 47 -0.02 14.91 -6.27
N ALA A 48 0.40 15.70 -5.28
CA ALA A 48 1.57 16.57 -5.41
C ALA A 48 2.84 15.78 -5.69
N THR A 49 3.02 14.64 -5.03
CA THR A 49 4.18 13.76 -5.24
C THR A 49 4.21 13.20 -6.66
N HIS A 50 3.07 12.79 -7.20
CA HIS A 50 2.93 12.38 -8.59
C HIS A 50 3.37 13.49 -9.56
N GLU A 51 2.89 14.72 -9.37
CA GLU A 51 3.23 15.85 -10.23
C GLU A 51 4.71 16.22 -10.13
N VAL A 52 5.29 16.22 -8.93
CA VAL A 52 6.73 16.44 -8.74
C VAL A 52 7.56 15.38 -9.46
N ALA A 53 7.18 14.11 -9.33
CA ALA A 53 7.87 13.02 -10.01
C ALA A 53 7.77 13.14 -11.53
N ARG A 54 6.58 13.44 -12.06
CA ARG A 54 6.33 13.63 -13.49
C ARG A 54 7.20 14.76 -14.07
N ALA A 55 7.25 15.91 -13.38
CA ALA A 55 8.07 17.05 -13.79
C ALA A 55 9.57 16.71 -13.81
N ARG A 56 10.08 16.07 -12.74
CA ARG A 56 11.48 15.66 -12.62
C ARG A 56 11.89 14.64 -13.70
N ARG A 57 11.02 13.68 -13.99
CA ARG A 57 11.24 12.68 -15.07
C ARG A 57 11.27 13.34 -16.46
N ALA A 58 10.41 14.31 -16.70
CA ALA A 58 10.42 15.10 -17.95
C ALA A 58 11.72 15.89 -18.15
N GLU A 59 12.39 16.29 -17.03
CA GLU A 59 13.71 16.93 -17.03
C GLU A 59 14.87 15.92 -17.12
N GLY A 60 14.59 14.61 -17.24
CA GLY A 60 15.61 13.55 -17.29
C GLY A 60 16.30 13.28 -15.96
N ARG A 61 15.75 13.75 -14.83
CA ARG A 61 16.32 13.50 -13.50
C ARG A 61 15.95 12.10 -13.01
N PRO A 62 16.89 11.35 -12.42
CA PRO A 62 16.58 10.06 -11.79
C PRO A 62 15.47 10.21 -10.76
N THR A 63 14.35 9.54 -11.00
CA THR A 63 13.13 9.67 -10.17
C THR A 63 12.23 8.46 -10.42
N PRO A 64 11.71 7.79 -9.38
CA PRO A 64 10.75 6.71 -9.55
C PRO A 64 9.52 7.16 -10.34
N GLU A 65 8.88 6.23 -11.02
CA GLU A 65 7.49 6.44 -11.41
C GLU A 65 6.63 6.49 -10.17
N VAL A 66 5.79 7.51 -10.05
CA VAL A 66 4.86 7.64 -8.93
C VAL A 66 3.45 7.44 -9.44
N ILE A 67 2.78 6.43 -8.92
CA ILE A 67 1.34 6.23 -9.09
C ILE A 67 0.62 6.61 -7.80
N VAL A 68 -0.70 6.76 -7.85
CA VAL A 68 -1.49 7.32 -6.75
C VAL A 68 -2.62 6.37 -6.37
N ALA A 69 -2.83 6.17 -5.08
CA ALA A 69 -4.05 5.66 -4.49
C ALA A 69 -4.72 6.77 -3.67
N LEU A 70 -6.02 6.96 -3.84
CA LEU A 70 -6.80 7.97 -3.12
C LEU A 70 -7.94 7.30 -2.36
N GLY A 71 -8.14 7.68 -1.11
CA GLY A 71 -9.16 7.10 -0.25
C GLY A 71 -9.36 7.88 1.03
N TYR A 72 -10.22 7.36 1.89
CA TYR A 72 -10.44 7.85 3.24
C TYR A 72 -10.34 6.70 4.23
N ASP A 73 -9.42 6.81 5.17
CA ASP A 73 -9.19 5.83 6.21
C ASP A 73 -10.20 5.94 7.37
N ARG A 74 -10.06 5.06 8.37
CA ARG A 74 -10.92 5.03 9.57
C ARG A 74 -10.97 6.36 10.34
N GLU A 75 -9.98 7.23 10.22
CA GLU A 75 -9.97 8.51 10.95
C GLU A 75 -10.85 9.57 10.28
N GLN A 76 -11.34 9.29 9.08
CA GLN A 76 -12.19 10.18 8.30
C GLN A 76 -13.69 9.93 8.51
N ILE A 77 -14.06 8.97 9.36
CA ILE A 77 -15.45 8.74 9.77
C ILE A 77 -16.08 10.03 10.32
N GLY A 78 -17.32 10.31 9.93
CA GLY A 78 -18.01 11.54 10.31
C GLY A 78 -17.66 12.77 9.47
N LYS A 79 -16.54 12.78 8.75
CA LYS A 79 -16.18 13.81 7.77
C LYS A 79 -16.61 13.40 6.37
N HIS A 80 -16.37 12.15 6.01
CA HIS A 80 -16.69 11.59 4.70
C HIS A 80 -17.61 10.37 4.85
N ARG A 81 -18.42 10.10 3.82
CA ARG A 81 -19.36 8.97 3.77
C ARG A 81 -19.09 8.01 2.61
N SER A 82 -18.16 8.37 1.74
CA SER A 82 -17.73 7.60 0.59
C SER A 82 -16.30 8.01 0.21
N SER A 83 -15.78 7.50 -0.88
CA SER A 83 -14.46 7.85 -1.40
C SER A 83 -14.36 9.33 -1.86
N PRO A 84 -13.15 9.81 -2.17
CA PRO A 84 -12.94 11.10 -2.84
C PRO A 84 -13.77 11.23 -4.11
N SER A 85 -14.01 12.48 -4.56
CA SER A 85 -14.79 12.75 -5.75
C SER A 85 -14.44 11.83 -6.92
N PRO A 86 -15.44 11.28 -7.66
CA PRO A 86 -15.21 10.44 -8.85
C PRO A 86 -14.29 11.07 -9.89
N LEU A 87 -14.21 12.40 -9.96
CA LEU A 87 -13.27 13.12 -10.83
C LEU A 87 -11.79 12.84 -10.50
N ALA A 88 -11.49 12.42 -9.27
CA ALA A 88 -10.14 12.04 -8.88
C ALA A 88 -9.75 10.64 -9.39
N PHE A 89 -10.70 9.79 -9.76
CA PHE A 89 -10.46 8.41 -10.18
C PHE A 89 -9.80 8.29 -11.55
N ASP A 90 -9.93 9.31 -12.39
CA ASP A 90 -9.17 9.36 -13.66
C ASP A 90 -7.66 9.52 -13.42
N SER A 91 -7.29 10.08 -12.26
CA SER A 91 -5.91 10.36 -11.87
C SER A 91 -5.31 9.31 -10.93
N CYS A 92 -6.09 8.36 -10.40
CA CYS A 92 -5.59 7.36 -9.47
C CYS A 92 -5.51 5.96 -10.10
N THR A 93 -4.56 5.17 -9.60
CA THR A 93 -4.36 3.77 -10.01
C THR A 93 -5.14 2.80 -9.12
N ALA A 94 -5.37 3.16 -7.86
CA ALA A 94 -6.07 2.36 -6.87
C ALA A 94 -6.92 3.25 -5.96
N LEU A 95 -7.89 2.66 -5.26
CA LEU A 95 -8.64 3.33 -4.20
C LEU A 95 -8.05 2.91 -2.86
N GLY A 96 -7.56 3.87 -2.08
CA GLY A 96 -6.89 3.62 -0.80
C GLY A 96 -6.12 4.84 -0.26
N GLU A 97 -5.75 4.80 0.98
CA GLU A 97 -5.96 3.78 2.00
C GLU A 97 -7.41 3.79 2.48
N ILE A 98 -8.00 2.61 2.59
CA ILE A 98 -9.35 2.39 3.13
C ILE A 98 -9.31 1.19 4.08
N GLY A 99 -10.29 1.02 4.96
CA GLY A 99 -10.36 -0.19 5.78
C GLY A 99 -10.72 0.03 7.23
N LEU A 100 -10.35 -0.94 8.08
CA LEU A 100 -10.82 -1.05 9.46
C LEU A 100 -9.65 -1.15 10.44
N ASP A 101 -9.74 -0.42 11.56
CA ASP A 101 -8.79 -0.53 12.68
C ASP A 101 -9.55 -0.49 14.01
N TYR A 102 -9.60 -1.61 14.70
CA TYR A 102 -10.26 -1.71 16.00
C TYR A 102 -9.27 -1.64 17.18
N ASN A 103 -7.97 -1.54 16.89
CA ASN A 103 -6.96 -1.34 17.93
C ASN A 103 -7.03 0.07 18.55
N TYR A 104 -7.31 1.09 17.71
CA TYR A 104 -7.35 2.49 18.14
C TYR A 104 -8.75 2.96 18.53
N SER A 105 -9.79 2.53 17.80
CA SER A 105 -11.15 3.09 17.96
C SER A 105 -12.22 2.00 17.77
N PRO A 106 -12.26 0.97 18.64
CA PRO A 106 -13.22 -0.13 18.50
C PRO A 106 -14.67 0.31 18.64
N GLU A 107 -14.94 1.42 19.35
CA GLU A 107 -16.26 2.00 19.53
C GLU A 107 -16.84 2.58 18.24
N THR A 108 -16.01 2.84 17.25
CA THR A 108 -16.45 3.38 15.94
C THR A 108 -16.67 2.31 14.87
N ARG A 109 -16.65 1.03 15.24
CA ARG A 109 -16.76 -0.13 14.34
C ARG A 109 -17.83 0.04 13.27
N SER A 110 -19.07 0.38 13.64
CA SER A 110 -20.18 0.54 12.70
C SER A 110 -19.91 1.63 11.65
N ALA A 111 -19.38 2.77 12.10
CA ALA A 111 -19.09 3.90 11.20
C ALA A 111 -17.89 3.59 10.28
N GLN A 112 -16.88 2.87 10.78
CA GLN A 112 -15.78 2.39 9.96
C GLN A 112 -16.26 1.43 8.88
N MET A 113 -17.11 0.45 9.23
CA MET A 113 -17.70 -0.50 8.29
C MET A 113 -18.56 0.19 7.21
N GLU A 114 -19.35 1.21 7.59
CA GLU A 114 -20.16 2.00 6.63
C GLU A 114 -19.26 2.73 5.63
N LEU A 115 -18.24 3.45 6.10
CA LEU A 115 -17.30 4.16 5.22
C LEU A 115 -16.51 3.20 4.32
N PHE A 116 -15.99 2.10 4.89
CA PHE A 116 -15.24 1.11 4.14
C PHE A 116 -16.09 0.42 3.07
N GLY A 117 -17.31 -0.01 3.42
CA GLY A 117 -18.25 -0.63 2.47
C GLY A 117 -18.60 0.30 1.31
N ALA A 118 -18.91 1.57 1.60
CA ALA A 118 -19.19 2.56 0.56
C ALA A 118 -18.02 2.76 -0.41
N GLN A 119 -16.78 2.75 0.09
CA GLN A 119 -15.59 2.87 -0.75
C GLN A 119 -15.30 1.60 -1.56
N LEU A 120 -15.58 0.41 -1.02
CA LEU A 120 -15.51 -0.84 -1.77
C LEU A 120 -16.50 -0.87 -2.95
N GLU A 121 -17.74 -0.42 -2.73
CA GLU A 121 -18.74 -0.31 -3.78
C GLU A 121 -18.30 0.64 -4.91
N GLU A 122 -17.65 1.75 -4.56
CA GLU A 122 -17.11 2.66 -5.56
C GLU A 122 -15.91 2.08 -6.29
N ALA A 123 -14.98 1.42 -5.60
CA ALA A 123 -13.87 0.73 -6.23
C ALA A 123 -14.37 -0.32 -7.25
N HIS A 124 -15.40 -1.08 -6.87
CA HIS A 124 -16.06 -2.04 -7.76
C HIS A 124 -16.67 -1.36 -8.99
N ARG A 125 -17.39 -0.25 -8.80
CA ARG A 125 -18.04 0.52 -9.89
C ARG A 125 -17.04 1.05 -10.91
N TYR A 126 -15.85 1.48 -10.48
CA TYR A 126 -14.82 2.08 -11.33
C TYR A 126 -13.71 1.12 -11.74
N ASP A 127 -13.85 -0.17 -11.44
CA ASP A 127 -12.83 -1.21 -11.66
C ASP A 127 -11.45 -0.83 -11.13
N LEU A 128 -11.41 -0.27 -9.92
CA LEU A 128 -10.18 0.09 -9.24
C LEU A 128 -9.74 -1.02 -8.28
N PRO A 129 -8.45 -1.39 -8.26
CA PRO A 129 -7.92 -2.18 -7.16
C PRO A 129 -7.96 -1.35 -5.88
N VAL A 130 -8.05 -2.02 -4.72
CA VAL A 130 -8.11 -1.36 -3.41
C VAL A 130 -6.83 -1.59 -2.60
N VAL A 131 -6.47 -0.62 -1.77
CA VAL A 131 -5.37 -0.72 -0.79
C VAL A 131 -6.00 -0.67 0.59
N ILE A 132 -5.97 -1.83 1.28
CA ILE A 132 -6.76 -2.07 2.48
C ILE A 132 -5.88 -2.10 3.72
N HIS A 133 -6.23 -1.27 4.68
CA HIS A 133 -5.79 -1.34 6.06
C HIS A 133 -6.70 -2.28 6.86
N THR A 134 -6.11 -3.19 7.64
CA THR A 134 -6.86 -4.03 8.57
C THR A 134 -6.04 -4.30 9.83
N ARG A 135 -6.57 -3.93 11.00
CA ARG A 135 -5.91 -4.16 12.27
C ARG A 135 -6.94 -4.54 13.34
N GLU A 136 -6.79 -5.74 13.91
CA GLU A 136 -7.74 -6.33 14.87
C GLU A 136 -9.18 -6.36 14.32
N ALA A 137 -9.35 -6.39 12.99
CA ALA A 137 -10.60 -6.26 12.26
C ALA A 137 -10.76 -7.31 11.13
N ALA A 138 -9.96 -8.38 11.14
CA ALA A 138 -9.90 -9.33 10.04
C ALA A 138 -11.25 -9.97 9.70
N GLU A 139 -12.06 -10.33 10.70
CA GLU A 139 -13.38 -10.95 10.51
C GLU A 139 -14.31 -10.05 9.69
N ASP A 140 -14.46 -8.79 10.10
CA ASP A 140 -15.32 -7.83 9.42
C ASP A 140 -14.78 -7.44 8.04
N THR A 141 -13.45 -7.27 7.92
CA THR A 141 -12.82 -6.99 6.63
C THR A 141 -13.10 -8.12 5.64
N ILE A 142 -12.88 -9.37 6.04
CA ILE A 142 -13.16 -10.55 5.21
C ILE A 142 -14.65 -10.67 4.90
N GLY A 143 -15.53 -10.34 5.87
CA GLY A 143 -16.97 -10.33 5.69
C GLY A 143 -17.38 -9.38 4.56
N LEU A 144 -16.96 -8.11 4.62
CA LEU A 144 -17.25 -7.11 3.59
C LEU A 144 -16.66 -7.47 2.22
N LEU A 145 -15.44 -8.02 2.17
CA LEU A 145 -14.82 -8.44 0.92
C LEU A 145 -15.49 -9.64 0.25
N ARG A 146 -16.22 -10.48 1.00
CA ARG A 146 -17.07 -11.53 0.46
C ARG A 146 -18.38 -11.01 -0.10
N GLU A 147 -18.92 -9.95 0.49
CA GLU A 147 -20.17 -9.32 0.07
C GLU A 147 -19.96 -8.41 -1.14
N ILE A 148 -18.84 -7.66 -1.16
CA ILE A 148 -18.52 -6.68 -2.20
C ILE A 148 -17.26 -7.16 -2.94
N PRO A 149 -17.39 -7.84 -4.08
CA PRO A 149 -16.24 -8.36 -4.83
C PRO A 149 -15.24 -7.27 -5.16
N SER A 150 -14.03 -7.44 -4.68
CA SER A 150 -12.94 -6.49 -4.82
C SER A 150 -11.63 -7.22 -5.11
N ARG A 151 -10.66 -6.52 -5.66
CA ARG A 151 -9.28 -6.99 -5.86
C ARG A 151 -8.30 -5.95 -5.36
N GLY A 152 -7.16 -6.36 -4.88
CA GLY A 152 -6.19 -5.36 -4.39
C GLY A 152 -5.16 -5.92 -3.42
N ILE A 153 -4.78 -5.07 -2.51
CA ILE A 153 -3.64 -5.26 -1.60
C ILE A 153 -4.13 -5.14 -0.16
N ILE A 154 -3.81 -6.14 0.66
CA ILE A 154 -3.83 -5.98 2.12
C ILE A 154 -2.47 -5.42 2.49
N HIS A 155 -2.44 -4.11 2.80
CA HIS A 155 -1.20 -3.42 3.09
C HIS A 155 -0.75 -3.66 4.54
N CYS A 156 0.54 -3.47 4.78
CA CYS A 156 1.20 -3.53 6.09
C CYS A 156 0.71 -4.70 6.96
N PHE A 157 0.67 -5.90 6.37
CA PHE A 157 0.04 -7.05 7.00
C PHE A 157 0.76 -7.46 8.30
N THR A 158 0.03 -7.46 9.39
CA THR A 158 0.53 -7.83 10.72
C THR A 158 -0.29 -8.95 11.39
N GLY A 159 -1.25 -9.52 10.67
CA GLY A 159 -2.11 -10.59 11.16
C GLY A 159 -1.43 -11.96 11.22
N THR A 160 -2.22 -12.97 11.49
CA THR A 160 -1.80 -14.37 11.60
C THR A 160 -1.66 -15.05 10.21
N PRO A 161 -0.95 -16.19 10.13
CA PRO A 161 -0.90 -16.99 8.90
C PRO A 161 -2.29 -17.43 8.39
N ASP A 162 -3.26 -17.66 9.29
CA ASP A 162 -4.61 -18.08 8.87
C ASP A 162 -5.40 -16.90 8.31
N GLU A 163 -5.26 -15.70 8.87
CA GLU A 163 -5.80 -14.48 8.29
C GLU A 163 -5.18 -14.18 6.92
N ALA A 164 -3.86 -14.37 6.77
CA ALA A 164 -3.20 -14.23 5.47
C ALA A 164 -3.82 -15.17 4.42
N ARG A 165 -4.02 -16.46 4.76
CA ARG A 165 -4.66 -17.43 3.87
C ARG A 165 -6.08 -17.00 3.48
N ALA A 166 -6.86 -16.48 4.43
CA ALA A 166 -8.22 -16.04 4.15
C ALA A 166 -8.29 -14.89 3.14
N TYR A 167 -7.35 -13.94 3.19
CA TYR A 167 -7.24 -12.88 2.17
C TYR A 167 -6.73 -13.41 0.83
N LEU A 168 -5.78 -14.35 0.85
CA LEU A 168 -5.27 -15.01 -0.36
C LEU A 168 -6.36 -15.81 -1.09
N ASP A 169 -7.23 -16.51 -0.34
CA ASP A 169 -8.39 -17.24 -0.88
C ASP A 169 -9.42 -16.30 -1.55
N LEU A 170 -9.46 -15.03 -1.14
CA LEU A 170 -10.25 -13.98 -1.80
C LEU A 170 -9.53 -13.34 -3.00
N GLY A 171 -8.29 -13.77 -3.31
CA GLY A 171 -7.51 -13.27 -4.44
C GLY A 171 -6.67 -12.04 -4.16
N PHE A 172 -6.58 -11.58 -2.91
CA PHE A 172 -5.79 -10.43 -2.54
C PHE A 172 -4.28 -10.73 -2.55
N TYR A 173 -3.51 -9.68 -2.73
CA TYR A 173 -2.08 -9.67 -2.49
C TYR A 173 -1.80 -9.20 -1.06
N VAL A 174 -0.73 -9.71 -0.49
CA VAL A 174 -0.32 -9.35 0.89
C VAL A 174 1.00 -8.61 0.85
N SER A 175 1.00 -7.39 1.36
CA SER A 175 2.19 -6.54 1.40
C SER A 175 2.84 -6.56 2.79
N ILE A 176 4.15 -6.74 2.79
CA ILE A 176 4.97 -6.85 3.99
C ILE A 176 5.83 -5.59 4.13
N SER A 177 5.64 -4.89 5.25
CA SER A 177 6.38 -3.67 5.59
C SER A 177 7.65 -3.95 6.39
N GLY A 178 8.36 -2.88 6.74
CA GLY A 178 9.56 -2.91 7.58
C GLY A 178 9.40 -3.60 8.94
N ILE A 179 8.15 -3.80 9.41
CA ILE A 179 7.84 -4.52 10.66
C ILE A 179 8.46 -5.93 10.67
N VAL A 180 8.53 -6.61 9.53
CA VAL A 180 9.12 -7.96 9.44
C VAL A 180 10.53 -8.04 10.01
N THR A 181 11.26 -6.92 9.99
CA THR A 181 12.64 -6.81 10.52
C THR A 181 12.68 -6.62 12.04
N PHE A 182 11.55 -6.35 12.72
CA PHE A 182 11.53 -6.03 14.14
C PHE A 182 11.72 -7.29 15.00
N LYS A 183 12.36 -7.09 16.17
CA LYS A 183 12.69 -8.22 17.04
C LYS A 183 11.47 -9.06 17.44
N ALA A 184 10.33 -8.41 17.73
CA ALA A 184 9.11 -9.06 18.22
C ALA A 184 8.09 -9.39 17.10
N ALA A 185 8.50 -9.48 15.83
CA ALA A 185 7.60 -9.68 14.69
C ALA A 185 7.54 -11.15 14.21
N ASP A 186 7.53 -12.12 15.12
CA ASP A 186 7.52 -13.55 14.77
C ASP A 186 6.25 -13.95 13.98
N ASN A 187 5.09 -13.40 14.34
CA ASN A 187 3.85 -13.61 13.62
C ASN A 187 3.91 -13.07 12.19
N VAL A 188 4.48 -11.88 11.99
CA VAL A 188 4.65 -11.28 10.65
C VAL A 188 5.58 -12.12 9.80
N ARG A 189 6.67 -12.63 10.38
CA ARG A 189 7.58 -13.55 9.69
C ARG A 189 6.90 -14.87 9.32
N ALA A 190 6.11 -15.44 10.24
CA ALA A 190 5.33 -16.65 9.96
C ALA A 190 4.31 -16.41 8.84
N SER A 191 3.62 -15.28 8.86
CA SER A 191 2.67 -14.89 7.81
C SER A 191 3.37 -14.64 6.47
N ALA A 192 4.51 -13.96 6.46
CA ALA A 192 5.30 -13.73 5.24
C ALA A 192 5.78 -15.05 4.59
N LEU A 193 5.95 -16.14 5.36
CA LEU A 193 6.35 -17.44 4.83
C LEU A 193 5.20 -18.23 4.19
N VAL A 194 3.94 -17.97 4.58
CA VAL A 194 2.78 -18.66 3.98
C VAL A 194 2.22 -17.95 2.77
N VAL A 195 2.59 -16.68 2.52
CA VAL A 195 2.19 -15.96 1.32
C VAL A 195 2.90 -16.59 0.11
N PRO A 196 2.16 -17.05 -0.93
CA PRO A 196 2.76 -17.63 -2.12
C PRO A 196 3.52 -16.56 -2.93
N ASP A 197 4.49 -17.00 -3.72
CA ASP A 197 5.37 -16.12 -4.47
C ASP A 197 4.60 -15.15 -5.38
N ASP A 198 3.53 -15.60 -6.01
CA ASP A 198 2.72 -14.80 -6.94
C ASP A 198 1.72 -13.85 -6.25
N ARG A 199 1.76 -13.73 -4.92
CA ARG A 199 0.88 -12.85 -4.12
C ARG A 199 1.62 -11.97 -3.12
N LEU A 200 2.95 -12.07 -3.07
CA LEU A 200 3.78 -11.34 -2.13
C LEU A 200 4.12 -9.94 -2.67
N LEU A 201 3.96 -8.93 -1.83
CA LEU A 201 4.38 -7.56 -2.06
C LEU A 201 5.25 -7.05 -0.91
N ILE A 202 5.94 -5.94 -1.16
CA ILE A 202 6.72 -5.23 -0.15
C ILE A 202 6.41 -3.73 -0.21
N GLU A 203 6.55 -3.07 0.94
CA GLU A 203 6.31 -1.64 1.09
C GLU A 203 7.15 -1.04 2.21
N THR A 204 7.17 0.28 2.28
CA THR A 204 7.76 0.99 3.43
C THR A 204 6.75 1.38 4.50
N ASP A 205 5.57 1.78 4.13
CA ASP A 205 4.62 2.52 4.96
C ASP A 205 5.25 3.83 5.50
N ALA A 206 6.11 4.46 4.70
CA ALA A 206 6.75 5.72 5.07
C ALA A 206 5.70 6.83 5.27
N PRO A 207 5.90 7.72 6.26
CA PRO A 207 7.09 7.95 7.10
C PRO A 207 7.19 7.06 8.35
N PHE A 208 6.31 6.07 8.50
CA PHE A 208 6.20 5.18 9.64
C PHE A 208 7.09 3.94 9.49
N LEU A 209 7.23 3.16 10.56
CA LEU A 209 7.69 1.76 10.57
C LEU A 209 9.08 1.51 9.96
N ALA A 210 10.03 2.45 10.09
CA ALA A 210 11.38 2.32 9.56
C ALA A 210 11.99 0.94 9.89
N PRO A 211 12.49 0.17 8.90
CA PRO A 211 13.08 -1.15 9.10
C PRO A 211 14.40 -1.11 9.88
N VAL A 212 14.84 -2.24 10.40
CA VAL A 212 16.23 -2.38 10.87
C VAL A 212 17.15 -2.37 9.63
N PRO A 213 18.27 -1.59 9.63
CA PRO A 213 18.89 -0.91 10.77
C PRO A 213 18.44 0.55 10.98
N MET A 214 17.42 1.02 10.28
CA MET A 214 17.00 2.43 10.26
C MET A 214 16.06 2.82 11.41
N ARG A 215 15.78 1.92 12.34
CA ARG A 215 14.91 2.18 13.51
C ARG A 215 15.25 3.48 14.24
N GLY A 216 14.19 4.23 14.62
CA GLY A 216 14.34 5.52 15.31
C GLY A 216 14.55 6.72 14.39
N LYS A 217 14.62 6.52 13.08
CA LYS A 217 14.58 7.57 12.06
C LYS A 217 13.20 7.63 11.41
N PRO A 218 12.77 8.77 10.87
CA PRO A 218 11.65 8.79 9.92
C PRO A 218 11.92 7.80 8.78
N ASN A 219 10.91 7.02 8.41
CA ASN A 219 11.01 6.12 7.28
C ASN A 219 10.93 6.88 5.95
N GLU A 220 11.49 6.31 4.90
CA GLU A 220 11.41 6.87 3.54
C GLU A 220 11.42 5.72 2.51
N PRO A 221 10.90 5.94 1.28
CA PRO A 221 10.85 4.90 0.24
C PRO A 221 12.19 4.23 -0.07
N ALA A 222 13.31 4.94 0.12
CA ALA A 222 14.65 4.39 -0.04
C ALA A 222 14.94 3.20 0.89
N PHE A 223 14.27 3.10 2.03
CA PHE A 223 14.53 2.06 3.03
C PHE A 223 13.86 0.71 2.71
N ILE A 224 13.04 0.63 1.67
CA ILE A 224 12.43 -0.63 1.21
C ILE A 224 13.47 -1.70 0.88
N CYS A 225 14.67 -1.31 0.48
CA CYS A 225 15.77 -2.24 0.21
C CYS A 225 16.12 -3.12 1.41
N HIS A 226 15.96 -2.60 2.64
CA HIS A 226 16.19 -3.37 3.88
C HIS A 226 15.08 -4.39 4.12
N THR A 227 13.82 -4.05 3.85
CA THR A 227 12.69 -4.98 3.92
C THR A 227 12.86 -6.10 2.91
N CYS A 228 13.19 -5.76 1.66
CA CYS A 228 13.45 -6.72 0.59
C CYS A 228 14.60 -7.68 0.95
N ALA A 229 15.73 -7.15 1.39
CA ALA A 229 16.89 -7.97 1.78
C ALA A 229 16.58 -8.92 2.95
N PHE A 230 15.86 -8.44 3.96
CA PHE A 230 15.46 -9.28 5.10
C PHE A 230 14.51 -10.41 4.67
N LEU A 231 13.48 -10.09 3.88
CA LEU A 231 12.55 -11.10 3.37
C LEU A 231 13.23 -12.13 2.46
N ALA A 232 14.18 -11.71 1.64
CA ALA A 232 14.95 -12.62 0.80
C ALA A 232 15.71 -13.66 1.66
N ILE A 233 16.37 -13.21 2.73
CA ILE A 233 17.03 -14.10 3.69
C ILE A 233 16.01 -15.02 4.37
N LEU A 234 14.90 -14.48 4.84
CA LEU A 234 13.84 -15.24 5.52
C LEU A 234 13.26 -16.36 4.63
N ARG A 235 13.10 -16.10 3.33
CA ARG A 235 12.55 -17.04 2.34
C ARG A 235 13.63 -17.93 1.69
N GLY A 236 14.91 -17.71 1.98
CA GLY A 236 16.01 -18.50 1.43
C GLY A 236 16.26 -18.27 -0.07
N VAL A 237 15.96 -17.05 -0.56
CA VAL A 237 16.13 -16.65 -1.98
C VAL A 237 17.08 -15.47 -2.12
N SER A 238 17.50 -15.14 -3.35
CA SER A 238 18.32 -13.95 -3.58
C SER A 238 17.46 -12.66 -3.51
N THR A 239 18.09 -11.57 -3.09
CA THR A 239 17.42 -10.26 -3.04
C THR A 239 16.99 -9.79 -4.44
N ASP A 240 17.78 -10.04 -5.48
CA ASP A 240 17.44 -9.70 -6.85
C ASP A 240 16.20 -10.47 -7.34
N TRP A 241 16.12 -11.76 -7.03
CA TRP A 241 14.96 -12.57 -7.37
C TRP A 241 13.70 -12.06 -6.65
N LEU A 242 13.78 -11.80 -5.35
CA LEU A 242 12.64 -11.30 -4.58
C LEU A 242 12.18 -9.92 -5.05
N SER A 243 13.12 -9.03 -5.35
CA SER A 243 12.78 -7.69 -5.83
C SER A 243 12.03 -7.74 -7.18
N GLU A 244 12.48 -8.56 -8.12
CA GLU A 244 11.82 -8.73 -9.42
C GLU A 244 10.45 -9.40 -9.28
N LEU A 245 10.33 -10.40 -8.41
CA LEU A 245 9.07 -11.08 -8.10
C LEU A 245 8.03 -10.08 -7.58
N THR A 246 8.37 -9.36 -6.50
CA THR A 246 7.44 -8.42 -5.86
C THR A 246 7.11 -7.22 -6.77
N PHE A 247 8.06 -6.78 -7.59
CA PHE A 247 7.83 -5.77 -8.60
C PHE A 247 6.78 -6.22 -9.63
N THR A 248 6.94 -7.43 -10.17
CA THR A 248 6.01 -8.02 -11.16
C THR A 248 4.62 -8.21 -10.57
N ASN A 249 4.55 -8.68 -9.32
CA ASN A 249 3.30 -8.83 -8.60
C ASN A 249 2.57 -7.50 -8.41
N ALA A 250 3.30 -6.45 -8.02
CA ALA A 250 2.75 -5.11 -7.85
C ALA A 250 2.17 -4.55 -9.16
N GLU A 251 2.89 -4.72 -10.27
CA GLU A 251 2.34 -4.35 -11.58
C GLU A 251 1.10 -5.16 -11.96
N SER A 252 1.05 -6.44 -11.59
CA SER A 252 -0.07 -7.33 -11.89
C SER A 252 -1.34 -6.92 -11.16
N VAL A 253 -1.28 -6.68 -9.83
CA VAL A 253 -2.47 -6.33 -9.03
C VAL A 253 -3.06 -4.98 -9.41
N LEU A 254 -2.22 -4.05 -9.88
CA LEU A 254 -2.62 -2.68 -10.20
C LEU A 254 -3.09 -2.49 -11.65
N LYS A 255 -3.00 -3.51 -12.50
CA LYS A 255 -3.58 -3.45 -13.84
C LYS A 255 -5.10 -3.35 -13.73
N ARG A 256 -5.69 -2.35 -14.40
CA ARG A 256 -7.14 -2.32 -14.63
C ARG A 256 -7.51 -3.49 -15.52
N SER A 257 -8.65 -4.12 -15.26
CA SER A 257 -9.20 -5.12 -16.18
C SER A 257 -9.42 -4.41 -17.52
N CYS A 258 -8.88 -4.94 -18.63
CA CYS A 258 -9.27 -4.46 -19.94
C CYS A 258 -10.78 -4.71 -20.08
N GLN A 259 -11.58 -3.67 -19.87
CA GLN A 259 -12.95 -3.69 -20.39
C GLN A 259 -12.82 -3.72 -21.90
N GLU A 260 -12.93 -4.92 -22.51
CA GLU A 260 -13.26 -5.00 -23.91
C GLU A 260 -14.52 -4.16 -24.11
N SER A 261 -14.36 -3.05 -24.83
CA SER A 261 -15.44 -2.13 -25.19
C SER A 261 -16.57 -2.96 -25.78
N ARG A 262 -17.66 -3.12 -25.06
CA ARG A 262 -18.92 -3.66 -25.58
C ARG A 262 -19.74 -2.56 -26.18
#